data_92314b6f9bcfb82543e295d0210b09b4
#
_entry.id   92314b6f9bcfb82543e295d0210b09b4
#
_cell.length_a   1.000
_cell.length_b   1.000
_cell.length_c   1.000
_cell.angle_alpha   90.00
_cell.angle_beta   90.00
_cell.angle_gamma   90.00
#
_symmetry.space_group_name_H-M   'P 1'
#
loop_
_entity.id
_entity.type
_entity.pdbx_description
1 polymer ?
#
loop_
_entity_poly.entity_id
_entity_poly.type
_entity_poly.pdbx_seq_one_letter_code
_entity_poly.pdbx_strand_id
1 'polypeptide(L)'
;MPYPRRMRTARPSTVTDGAAESRLEYPAPIYVSRDEEFEEGKNEMISEGAIKALLHNFMPLLVSSVSPDSRDFAGFHDVDNLFKEGLRLKQALHDQLFQKIPFVRKIQENSEGLLRYDTPDIIKKDKFAWLRDDEFARQALAGINPINIERLQEFPPVSKLDPAVYGPPESAIKEEHIIGNLEGMSVQQALEENKLYMLDYHDIFMPFLDRINSLDGRKAYGTRTLFFLTAGGTLKPIAIELCLPPMTEDCKRAKQVFTPPADATSIWLWQLAKAHVCSNDAGVHQLINHWLRTHACMEPFIIAAHRQMSAMHPIFKLLKPHMRYTLKINALARQILINGDGVIESGFTPGRYCMEMSSFAYDNLWRLDQEGLPADLIRRGMAVEDASQPHGLRLLIEDYPYATDGLLLWSAISRWCEAYVAAYYPSDEAVQADYELQSWYTEAVQSGHPDKRDAPWWPRMSTPGDLASILTTLVWLCSAQHASLNFGQYPLGGYIPNRPPLMRRLVPVEGDAEYEHLVADPHRFYLSALPGLTQTTTFMTVIDTLSTHSADEEYLGERPEDWTADPAALAAAREFAAEVRRAEEEIERRNADPARRNRCGAGVLPYELMAPSSGPGITARGVPNSVTI
;
A
#
# COMPACT_ATOMS: atom_id res chain seq x y z
N MET A 1 29.08 0.27 -26.08
CA MET A 1 29.61 1.45 -25.36
C MET A 1 29.29 1.24 -23.90
N PRO A 2 30.21 1.47 -22.98
CA PRO A 2 29.83 1.47 -21.59
C PRO A 2 28.83 2.62 -21.39
N TYR A 3 27.64 2.29 -20.91
CA TYR A 3 26.68 3.31 -20.47
C TYR A 3 27.37 4.25 -19.49
N PRO A 4 27.10 5.56 -19.54
CA PRO A 4 27.68 6.46 -18.58
C PRO A 4 27.34 5.95 -17.18
N ARG A 5 28.38 5.68 -16.40
CA ARG A 5 28.21 5.25 -15.00
C ARG A 5 27.39 6.34 -14.32
N ARG A 6 26.29 5.96 -13.67
CA ARG A 6 25.54 6.87 -12.81
C ARG A 6 26.51 7.55 -11.86
N MET A 7 26.57 8.87 -11.91
CA MET A 7 27.10 9.60 -10.77
C MET A 7 26.09 9.41 -9.64
N ARG A 8 26.51 8.77 -8.56
CA ARG A 8 25.75 8.79 -7.34
C ARG A 8 25.63 10.23 -6.90
N THR A 9 24.43 10.74 -6.76
CA THR A 9 24.21 11.86 -5.87
C THR A 9 24.60 11.36 -4.48
N ALA A 10 25.56 12.02 -3.84
CA ALA A 10 25.89 11.74 -2.45
C ALA A 10 24.59 11.87 -1.64
N ARG A 11 24.19 10.81 -0.97
CA ARG A 11 23.08 10.88 -0.02
C ARG A 11 23.50 11.81 1.11
N PRO A 12 22.71 12.80 1.49
CA PRO A 12 22.92 13.50 2.74
C PRO A 12 22.96 12.49 3.88
N SER A 13 23.88 12.68 4.82
CA SER A 13 24.02 11.74 5.93
C SER A 13 22.77 11.77 6.81
N THR A 14 22.04 10.67 6.91
CA THR A 14 20.91 10.51 7.82
C THR A 14 21.32 10.60 9.30
N VAL A 15 22.62 10.47 9.60
CA VAL A 15 23.19 10.63 10.96
C VAL A 15 23.18 12.10 11.41
N THR A 16 23.34 13.05 10.48
CA THR A 16 23.38 14.49 10.79
C THR A 16 22.05 15.19 10.57
N ASP A 17 21.22 14.68 9.67
CA ASP A 17 19.87 15.17 9.40
C ASP A 17 19.01 14.01 8.87
N GLY A 18 18.27 13.38 9.75
CA GLY A 18 17.40 12.23 9.43
C GLY A 18 16.31 12.53 8.37
N ALA A 19 16.03 13.82 8.11
CA ALA A 19 15.05 14.25 7.11
C ALA A 19 15.69 14.67 5.77
N ALA A 20 17.01 14.82 5.71
CA ALA A 20 17.70 15.50 4.60
C ALA A 20 17.53 14.78 3.25
N GLU A 21 17.49 13.46 3.24
CA GLU A 21 17.30 12.70 2.00
C GLU A 21 15.87 12.77 1.47
N SER A 22 14.91 12.86 2.37
CA SER A 22 13.49 12.71 2.07
C SER A 22 12.80 14.00 1.64
N ARG A 23 13.40 15.16 1.94
CA ARG A 23 12.75 16.47 1.73
C ARG A 23 13.44 17.36 0.70
N LEU A 24 13.98 16.80 -0.35
CA LEU A 24 14.49 17.61 -1.46
C LEU A 24 13.29 18.18 -2.24
N GLU A 25 13.08 19.50 -2.21
CA GLU A 25 12.04 20.18 -2.98
C GLU A 25 12.28 20.05 -4.49
N TYR A 26 13.56 20.09 -4.90
CA TYR A 26 13.98 19.95 -6.29
C TYR A 26 15.05 18.87 -6.40
N PRO A 27 14.67 17.57 -6.36
CA PRO A 27 15.63 16.49 -6.50
C PRO A 27 16.32 16.56 -7.85
N ALA A 28 17.64 16.29 -7.85
CA ALA A 28 18.41 16.24 -9.09
C ALA A 28 17.81 15.18 -10.04
N PRO A 29 17.76 15.45 -11.35
CA PRO A 29 17.28 14.47 -12.33
C PRO A 29 18.05 13.16 -12.20
N ILE A 30 17.32 12.04 -12.09
CA ILE A 30 17.91 10.71 -12.09
C ILE A 30 18.04 10.26 -13.54
N TYR A 31 19.23 9.80 -13.92
CA TYR A 31 19.40 9.21 -15.23
C TYR A 31 18.56 7.94 -15.35
N VAL A 32 17.74 7.90 -16.36
CA VAL A 32 16.98 6.72 -16.78
C VAL A 32 17.58 6.24 -18.07
N SER A 33 17.89 4.94 -18.18
CA SER A 33 18.39 4.37 -19.43
C SER A 33 17.31 4.45 -20.51
N ARG A 34 17.73 4.54 -21.78
CA ARG A 34 16.78 4.65 -22.90
C ARG A 34 15.77 3.48 -22.94
N ASP A 35 16.21 2.30 -22.53
CA ASP A 35 15.39 1.08 -22.55
C ASP A 35 14.34 1.05 -21.42
N GLU A 36 14.41 2.00 -20.48
CA GLU A 36 13.48 2.19 -19.36
C GLU A 36 12.58 3.41 -19.54
N GLU A 37 12.74 4.18 -20.64
CA GLU A 37 11.84 5.29 -20.95
C GLU A 37 10.47 4.78 -21.36
N PHE A 38 9.42 5.58 -21.06
CA PHE A 38 8.04 5.22 -21.41
C PHE A 38 7.86 5.18 -22.92
N GLU A 39 7.12 4.20 -23.40
CA GLU A 39 6.56 4.17 -24.74
C GLU A 39 5.36 5.12 -24.88
N GLU A 40 4.81 5.26 -26.11
CA GLU A 40 3.79 6.25 -26.43
C GLU A 40 2.52 6.10 -25.58
N GLY A 41 1.97 4.89 -25.45
CA GLY A 41 0.76 4.64 -24.67
C GLY A 41 0.89 4.99 -23.20
N LYS A 42 2.05 4.68 -22.58
CA LYS A 42 2.33 5.05 -21.19
C LYS A 42 2.52 6.55 -21.01
N ASN A 43 3.20 7.21 -21.96
CA ASN A 43 3.36 8.67 -21.96
C ASN A 43 2.02 9.39 -22.09
N GLU A 44 1.11 8.91 -22.93
CA GLU A 44 -0.23 9.46 -23.07
C GLU A 44 -1.01 9.36 -21.76
N MET A 45 -1.06 8.16 -21.14
CA MET A 45 -1.75 7.95 -19.87
C MET A 45 -1.22 8.85 -18.75
N ILE A 46 0.10 8.97 -18.61
CA ILE A 46 0.72 9.86 -17.59
C ILE A 46 0.40 11.33 -17.89
N SER A 47 0.39 11.74 -19.17
CA SER A 47 0.07 13.11 -19.57
C SER A 47 -1.40 13.46 -19.30
N GLU A 48 -2.32 12.55 -19.60
CA GLU A 48 -3.75 12.71 -19.29
C GLU A 48 -3.98 12.78 -17.77
N GLY A 49 -3.33 11.92 -16.99
CA GLY A 49 -3.35 11.96 -15.54
C GLY A 49 -2.82 13.30 -14.98
N ALA A 50 -1.75 13.85 -15.55
CA ALA A 50 -1.21 15.14 -15.15
C ALA A 50 -2.17 16.31 -15.46
N ILE A 51 -2.86 16.29 -16.60
CA ILE A 51 -3.88 17.26 -16.96
C ILE A 51 -5.08 17.16 -16.01
N LYS A 52 -5.56 15.94 -15.73
CA LYS A 52 -6.63 15.69 -14.78
C LYS A 52 -6.25 16.20 -13.39
N ALA A 53 -5.01 15.93 -12.93
CA ALA A 53 -4.49 16.42 -11.66
C ALA A 53 -4.45 17.94 -11.59
N LEU A 54 -4.02 18.61 -12.64
CA LEU A 54 -4.00 20.08 -12.70
C LEU A 54 -5.41 20.67 -12.54
N LEU A 55 -6.40 20.12 -13.25
CA LEU A 55 -7.78 20.58 -13.20
C LEU A 55 -8.42 20.33 -11.81
N HIS A 56 -8.23 19.14 -11.27
CA HIS A 56 -8.80 18.74 -9.99
C HIS A 56 -8.17 19.44 -8.78
N ASN A 57 -6.91 19.87 -8.88
CA ASN A 57 -6.23 20.63 -7.83
C ASN A 57 -6.51 22.13 -7.93
N PHE A 58 -6.59 22.68 -9.15
CA PHE A 58 -6.80 24.10 -9.37
C PHE A 58 -8.21 24.55 -8.97
N MET A 59 -9.25 23.76 -9.28
CA MET A 59 -10.63 24.12 -8.97
C MET A 59 -10.93 24.22 -7.47
N PRO A 60 -10.53 23.26 -6.61
CA PRO A 60 -10.73 23.37 -5.16
C PRO A 60 -9.96 24.54 -4.54
N LEU A 61 -8.75 24.83 -5.03
CA LEU A 61 -7.97 25.99 -4.58
C LEU A 61 -8.70 27.30 -4.89
N LEU A 62 -9.29 27.44 -6.07
CA LEU A 62 -10.10 28.59 -6.43
C LEU A 62 -11.34 28.70 -5.51
N VAL A 63 -12.05 27.59 -5.27
CA VAL A 63 -13.23 27.56 -4.38
C VAL A 63 -12.83 27.96 -2.97
N SER A 64 -11.74 27.42 -2.42
CA SER A 64 -11.28 27.70 -1.06
C SER A 64 -10.73 29.11 -0.88
N SER A 65 -10.22 29.74 -1.94
CA SER A 65 -9.69 31.13 -1.90
C SER A 65 -10.81 32.17 -1.82
N VAL A 66 -11.99 31.84 -2.34
CA VAL A 66 -13.12 32.79 -2.42
C VAL A 66 -14.14 32.57 -1.27
N SER A 67 -14.19 31.37 -0.68
CA SER A 67 -15.10 31.07 0.44
C SER A 67 -14.38 30.19 1.48
N PRO A 68 -13.88 30.78 2.57
CA PRO A 68 -13.22 30.02 3.65
C PRO A 68 -14.08 28.89 4.24
N ASP A 69 -15.40 29.07 4.27
CA ASP A 69 -16.36 28.07 4.76
C ASP A 69 -16.49 26.83 3.85
N SER A 70 -15.94 26.87 2.63
CA SER A 70 -15.96 25.75 1.69
C SER A 70 -14.73 24.84 1.79
N ARG A 71 -13.88 25.02 2.80
CA ARG A 71 -12.68 24.16 3.02
C ARG A 71 -13.05 22.80 3.56
N ASP A 72 -14.13 22.69 4.32
CA ASP A 72 -14.62 21.48 4.94
C ASP A 72 -15.94 21.01 4.33
N PHE A 73 -16.20 19.71 4.41
CA PHE A 73 -17.50 19.16 4.06
C PHE A 73 -18.52 19.50 5.15
N ALA A 74 -19.63 20.13 4.79
CA ALA A 74 -20.69 20.42 5.73
C ALA A 74 -21.55 19.18 6.05
N GLY A 75 -21.56 18.18 5.16
CA GLY A 75 -22.27 16.92 5.33
C GLY A 75 -21.80 15.84 4.37
N PHE A 76 -22.19 14.60 4.58
CA PHE A 76 -21.86 13.47 3.69
C PHE A 76 -22.39 13.67 2.26
N HIS A 77 -23.44 14.48 2.09
CA HIS A 77 -23.93 14.86 0.78
C HIS A 77 -22.87 15.58 -0.06
N ASP A 78 -22.02 16.40 0.56
CA ASP A 78 -20.97 17.12 -0.16
C ASP A 78 -19.88 16.18 -0.64
N VAL A 79 -19.56 15.15 0.16
CA VAL A 79 -18.64 14.07 -0.26
C VAL A 79 -19.24 13.29 -1.45
N ASP A 80 -20.51 12.92 -1.37
CA ASP A 80 -21.22 12.20 -2.44
C ASP A 80 -21.30 13.01 -3.74
N ASN A 81 -21.37 14.33 -3.64
CA ASN A 81 -21.46 15.21 -4.81
C ASN A 81 -20.21 15.20 -5.66
N LEU A 82 -19.03 14.88 -5.11
CA LEU A 82 -17.80 14.70 -5.89
C LEU A 82 -17.99 13.64 -7.00
N PHE A 83 -18.82 12.63 -6.76
CA PHE A 83 -19.09 11.53 -7.68
C PHE A 83 -20.33 11.74 -8.56
N LYS A 84 -21.30 12.55 -8.13
CA LYS A 84 -22.56 12.78 -8.85
C LYS A 84 -22.52 14.01 -9.73
N GLU A 85 -22.11 15.12 -9.16
CA GLU A 85 -22.16 16.44 -9.77
C GLU A 85 -20.80 16.98 -10.13
N GLY A 86 -19.75 16.42 -9.52
CA GLY A 86 -18.38 16.92 -9.61
C GLY A 86 -18.19 18.20 -8.80
N LEU A 87 -17.05 18.86 -9.05
CA LEU A 87 -16.72 20.13 -8.42
C LEU A 87 -17.53 21.25 -9.07
N ARG A 88 -18.68 21.59 -8.49
CA ARG A 88 -19.50 22.75 -8.93
C ARG A 88 -19.15 24.00 -8.15
N LEU A 89 -18.82 25.06 -8.88
CA LEU A 89 -18.80 26.40 -8.33
C LEU A 89 -20.24 26.87 -8.07
N LYS A 90 -20.53 27.40 -6.88
CA LYS A 90 -21.81 28.08 -6.63
C LYS A 90 -22.00 29.18 -7.68
N GLN A 91 -23.20 29.33 -8.24
CA GLN A 91 -23.51 30.18 -9.39
C GLN A 91 -22.99 31.63 -9.24
N ALA A 92 -23.08 32.21 -8.04
CA ALA A 92 -22.56 33.55 -7.75
C ALA A 92 -21.03 33.65 -7.78
N LEU A 93 -20.32 32.57 -7.47
CA LEU A 93 -18.86 32.45 -7.55
C LEU A 93 -18.42 32.19 -8.99
N HIS A 94 -19.21 31.39 -9.70
CA HIS A 94 -19.06 31.11 -11.12
C HIS A 94 -18.98 32.40 -11.93
N ASP A 95 -19.98 33.30 -11.76
CA ASP A 95 -20.05 34.55 -12.53
C ASP A 95 -18.91 35.53 -12.24
N GLN A 96 -18.41 35.57 -10.99
CA GLN A 96 -17.29 36.43 -10.61
C GLN A 96 -15.93 35.94 -11.12
N LEU A 97 -15.70 34.62 -11.11
CA LEU A 97 -14.45 34.00 -11.56
C LEU A 97 -14.37 33.93 -13.08
N PHE A 98 -15.47 33.61 -13.76
CA PHE A 98 -15.50 33.48 -15.21
C PHE A 98 -15.37 34.82 -15.95
N GLN A 99 -15.81 35.92 -15.35
CA GLN A 99 -15.57 37.25 -15.89
C GLN A 99 -14.09 37.67 -15.82
N LYS A 100 -13.34 37.10 -14.87
CA LYS A 100 -11.93 37.48 -14.64
C LYS A 100 -10.89 36.56 -15.28
N ILE A 101 -11.24 35.30 -15.61
CA ILE A 101 -10.28 34.32 -16.13
C ILE A 101 -10.88 33.55 -17.32
N PRO A 102 -10.74 34.09 -18.56
CA PRO A 102 -11.28 33.47 -19.78
C PRO A 102 -10.82 32.02 -20.03
N PHE A 103 -9.64 31.66 -19.53
CA PHE A 103 -9.06 30.31 -19.65
C PHE A 103 -9.89 29.25 -18.89
N VAL A 104 -10.42 29.56 -17.73
CA VAL A 104 -11.25 28.65 -16.90
C VAL A 104 -12.55 28.27 -17.62
N ARG A 105 -13.16 29.24 -18.33
CA ARG A 105 -14.38 28.99 -19.12
C ARG A 105 -14.14 27.98 -20.25
N LYS A 106 -13.02 28.10 -20.95
CA LYS A 106 -12.66 27.19 -22.06
C LYS A 106 -12.39 25.76 -21.56
N ILE A 107 -11.84 25.62 -20.34
CA ILE A 107 -11.64 24.35 -19.67
C ILE A 107 -12.97 23.72 -19.30
N GLN A 108 -13.92 24.48 -18.76
CA GLN A 108 -15.22 23.95 -18.34
C GLN A 108 -16.10 23.54 -19.53
N GLU A 109 -16.14 24.33 -20.61
CA GLU A 109 -16.91 24.02 -21.82
C GLU A 109 -16.43 22.71 -22.49
N ASN A 110 -15.16 22.33 -22.32
CA ASN A 110 -14.56 21.12 -22.88
C ASN A 110 -14.41 19.96 -21.85
N SER A 111 -14.75 20.17 -20.58
CA SER A 111 -14.36 19.25 -19.51
C SER A 111 -15.47 18.91 -18.50
N GLU A 112 -16.76 19.03 -18.88
CA GLU A 112 -17.87 18.68 -17.97
C GLU A 112 -17.75 17.27 -17.36
N GLY A 113 -17.11 16.31 -18.05
CA GLY A 113 -16.77 14.99 -17.54
C GLY A 113 -15.49 14.90 -16.71
N LEU A 114 -14.52 15.83 -16.92
CA LEU A 114 -13.19 15.77 -16.28
C LEU A 114 -13.19 16.25 -14.82
N LEU A 115 -14.19 17.01 -14.39
CA LEU A 115 -14.30 17.53 -13.02
C LEU A 115 -15.11 16.61 -12.08
N ARG A 116 -15.66 15.54 -12.62
CA ARG A 116 -16.37 14.53 -11.86
C ARG A 116 -15.48 13.32 -11.64
N TYR A 117 -15.42 12.84 -10.40
CA TYR A 117 -14.77 11.59 -10.08
C TYR A 117 -15.69 10.40 -10.37
N ASP A 118 -15.13 9.29 -10.82
CA ASP A 118 -15.88 8.05 -10.89
C ASP A 118 -16.23 7.56 -9.48
N THR A 119 -17.42 6.99 -9.33
CA THR A 119 -17.81 6.44 -8.03
C THR A 119 -16.89 5.27 -7.66
N PRO A 120 -16.18 5.30 -6.51
CA PRO A 120 -15.35 4.19 -6.07
C PRO A 120 -16.17 2.91 -5.91
N ASP A 121 -15.59 1.76 -6.27
CA ASP A 121 -16.33 0.50 -6.29
C ASP A 121 -16.86 0.11 -4.92
N ILE A 122 -16.14 0.45 -3.86
CA ILE A 122 -16.54 0.15 -2.47
C ILE A 122 -17.93 0.68 -2.11
N ILE A 123 -18.34 1.81 -2.69
CA ILE A 123 -19.64 2.43 -2.41
C ILE A 123 -20.68 2.25 -3.53
N LYS A 124 -20.30 1.64 -4.67
CA LYS A 124 -21.24 1.40 -5.79
C LYS A 124 -22.37 0.47 -5.40
N LYS A 125 -22.05 -0.60 -4.63
CA LYS A 125 -23.03 -1.62 -4.22
C LYS A 125 -23.62 -1.36 -2.84
N ASP A 126 -22.82 -0.88 -1.90
CA ASP A 126 -23.23 -0.56 -0.54
C ASP A 126 -22.66 0.80 -0.10
N LYS A 127 -23.47 1.83 -0.19
CA LYS A 127 -23.11 3.20 0.20
C LYS A 127 -22.64 3.31 1.65
N PHE A 128 -23.06 2.39 2.52
CA PHE A 128 -22.78 2.39 3.94
C PHE A 128 -21.73 1.34 4.35
N ALA A 129 -21.06 0.71 3.39
CA ALA A 129 -20.00 -0.28 3.64
C ALA A 129 -18.94 0.22 4.64
N TRP A 130 -18.55 1.49 4.54
CA TRP A 130 -17.54 2.12 5.39
C TRP A 130 -17.91 2.22 6.88
N LEU A 131 -19.22 2.18 7.22
CA LEU A 131 -19.70 2.17 8.61
C LEU A 131 -19.59 0.79 9.25
N ARG A 132 -19.56 -0.27 8.46
CA ARG A 132 -19.68 -1.64 8.92
C ARG A 132 -18.36 -2.19 9.45
N ASP A 133 -18.44 -2.90 10.56
CA ASP A 133 -17.28 -3.53 11.20
C ASP A 133 -16.78 -4.76 10.45
N ASP A 134 -17.69 -5.52 9.82
CA ASP A 134 -17.33 -6.68 9.00
C ASP A 134 -16.54 -6.25 7.74
N GLU A 135 -16.90 -5.12 7.11
CA GLU A 135 -16.15 -4.60 5.97
C GLU A 135 -14.80 -4.02 6.39
N PHE A 136 -14.74 -3.29 7.50
CA PHE A 136 -13.48 -2.81 8.06
C PHE A 136 -12.50 -3.97 8.33
N ALA A 137 -12.99 -5.06 8.93
CA ALA A 137 -12.17 -6.24 9.20
C ALA A 137 -11.80 -7.00 7.90
N ARG A 138 -12.74 -7.11 6.94
CA ARG A 138 -12.49 -7.76 5.66
C ARG A 138 -11.36 -7.09 4.88
N GLN A 139 -11.28 -5.77 4.92
CA GLN A 139 -10.23 -5.01 4.23
C GLN A 139 -8.82 -5.34 4.77
N ALA A 140 -8.68 -5.84 5.99
CA ALA A 140 -7.40 -6.34 6.49
C ALA A 140 -6.92 -7.63 5.78
N LEU A 141 -7.84 -8.37 5.14
CA LEU A 141 -7.56 -9.62 4.40
C LEU A 141 -7.66 -9.47 2.88
N ALA A 142 -8.52 -8.56 2.41
CA ALA A 142 -8.90 -8.41 1.01
C ALA A 142 -9.00 -6.94 0.58
N GLY A 143 -8.35 -6.03 1.28
CA GLY A 143 -8.20 -4.61 0.92
C GLY A 143 -6.93 -4.35 0.13
N ILE A 144 -6.53 -3.08 0.08
CA ILE A 144 -5.31 -2.63 -0.62
C ILE A 144 -4.03 -2.78 0.21
N ASN A 145 -4.15 -3.14 1.49
CA ASN A 145 -3.01 -3.34 2.39
C ASN A 145 -3.16 -4.63 3.23
N PRO A 146 -3.30 -5.79 2.58
CA PRO A 146 -3.60 -7.04 3.27
C PRO A 146 -2.38 -7.69 3.93
N ILE A 147 -1.22 -7.05 3.90
CA ILE A 147 0.06 -7.61 4.34
C ILE A 147 0.50 -7.17 5.73
N ASN A 148 -0.33 -6.42 6.44
CA ASN A 148 0.01 -5.93 7.79
C ASN A 148 -0.69 -6.69 8.91
N ILE A 149 -1.76 -7.42 8.60
CA ILE A 149 -2.41 -8.26 9.62
C ILE A 149 -1.50 -9.40 10.05
N GLU A 150 -1.40 -9.60 11.35
CA GLU A 150 -0.60 -10.69 11.95
C GLU A 150 -1.39 -11.42 13.03
N ARG A 151 -0.99 -12.65 13.29
CA ARG A 151 -1.56 -13.43 14.39
C ARG A 151 -1.04 -12.89 15.73
N LEU A 152 -1.95 -12.65 16.66
CA LEU A 152 -1.58 -12.30 18.04
C LEU A 152 -0.95 -13.50 18.73
N GLN A 153 0.26 -13.33 19.25
CA GLN A 153 1.03 -14.41 19.89
C GLN A 153 0.98 -14.36 21.42
N GLU A 154 0.82 -13.15 21.96
CA GLU A 154 0.72 -12.91 23.41
C GLU A 154 -0.30 -11.81 23.72
N PHE A 155 -0.89 -11.86 24.90
CA PHE A 155 -1.87 -10.88 25.37
C PHE A 155 -1.51 -10.40 26.78
N PRO A 156 -1.53 -9.06 27.06
CA PRO A 156 -1.74 -8.00 26.06
C PRO A 156 -0.57 -7.84 25.08
N PRO A 157 -0.79 -7.20 23.91
CA PRO A 157 0.30 -6.86 22.97
C PRO A 157 1.37 -5.98 23.64
N VAL A 158 2.65 -6.18 23.27
CA VAL A 158 3.79 -5.48 23.85
C VAL A 158 4.57 -4.73 22.78
N SER A 159 4.93 -3.46 23.06
CA SER A 159 5.80 -2.65 22.23
C SER A 159 7.25 -3.11 22.33
N LYS A 160 7.99 -3.01 21.22
CA LYS A 160 9.44 -3.27 21.15
C LYS A 160 10.28 -2.01 21.32
N LEU A 161 9.65 -0.85 21.46
CA LEU A 161 10.31 0.43 21.67
C LEU A 161 10.89 0.54 23.10
N ASP A 162 11.90 1.39 23.26
CA ASP A 162 12.56 1.62 24.56
C ASP A 162 11.56 2.19 25.59
N PRO A 163 11.25 1.45 26.67
CA PRO A 163 10.32 1.93 27.70
C PRO A 163 10.77 3.20 28.44
N ALA A 164 12.07 3.47 28.46
CA ALA A 164 12.60 4.70 29.08
C ALA A 164 12.22 5.95 28.27
N VAL A 165 11.95 5.78 26.96
CA VAL A 165 11.59 6.88 26.06
C VAL A 165 10.07 6.93 25.83
N TYR A 166 9.44 5.77 25.63
CA TYR A 166 8.06 5.66 25.16
C TYR A 166 7.06 5.18 26.24
N GLY A 167 7.54 4.96 27.47
CA GLY A 167 6.71 4.51 28.59
C GLY A 167 6.47 3.00 28.62
N PRO A 168 5.54 2.52 29.48
CA PRO A 168 5.28 1.10 29.63
C PRO A 168 4.93 0.42 28.31
N PRO A 169 5.58 -0.73 27.99
CA PRO A 169 5.47 -1.35 26.68
C PRO A 169 4.13 -2.07 26.45
N GLU A 170 3.42 -2.44 27.54
CA GLU A 170 2.17 -3.20 27.44
C GLU A 170 1.04 -2.34 26.89
N SER A 171 0.22 -2.93 26.04
CA SER A 171 -1.05 -2.35 25.59
C SER A 171 -2.00 -2.12 26.78
N ALA A 172 -2.84 -1.09 26.68
CA ALA A 172 -3.91 -0.85 27.66
C ALA A 172 -5.15 -1.74 27.42
N ILE A 173 -5.16 -2.56 26.36
CA ILE A 173 -6.25 -3.50 26.11
C ILE A 173 -6.17 -4.60 27.17
N LYS A 174 -7.26 -4.75 27.92
CA LYS A 174 -7.41 -5.77 28.96
C LYS A 174 -8.40 -6.86 28.56
N GLU A 175 -8.38 -7.98 29.26
CA GLU A 175 -9.32 -9.08 29.04
C GLU A 175 -10.78 -8.61 29.11
N GLU A 176 -11.12 -7.74 30.07
CA GLU A 176 -12.47 -7.18 30.23
C GLU A 176 -13.00 -6.44 28.99
N HIS A 177 -12.11 -5.87 28.17
CA HIS A 177 -12.48 -5.20 26.93
C HIS A 177 -12.89 -6.15 25.81
N ILE A 178 -12.37 -7.39 25.80
CA ILE A 178 -12.52 -8.29 24.65
C ILE A 178 -13.31 -9.56 24.96
N ILE A 179 -13.38 -10.00 26.22
CA ILE A 179 -13.96 -11.30 26.61
C ILE A 179 -15.41 -11.50 26.11
N GLY A 180 -16.22 -10.43 26.10
CA GLY A 180 -17.59 -10.48 25.58
C GLY A 180 -17.72 -10.71 24.07
N ASN A 181 -16.60 -10.64 23.34
CA ASN A 181 -16.55 -10.78 21.88
C ASN A 181 -15.84 -12.07 21.41
N LEU A 182 -15.48 -12.99 22.33
CA LEU A 182 -14.73 -14.22 22.04
C LEU A 182 -15.61 -15.48 21.90
N GLU A 183 -16.91 -15.33 21.64
CA GLU A 183 -17.86 -16.44 21.45
C GLU A 183 -17.83 -17.47 22.60
N GLY A 184 -17.57 -17.01 23.82
CA GLY A 184 -17.52 -17.84 25.03
C GLY A 184 -16.16 -18.44 25.36
N MET A 185 -15.13 -18.18 24.56
CA MET A 185 -13.74 -18.59 24.83
C MET A 185 -13.10 -17.66 25.87
N SER A 186 -12.14 -18.21 26.65
CA SER A 186 -11.18 -17.36 27.36
C SER A 186 -10.15 -16.77 26.38
N VAL A 187 -9.44 -15.72 26.80
CA VAL A 187 -8.35 -15.13 25.98
C VAL A 187 -7.27 -16.18 25.70
N GLN A 188 -6.91 -16.97 26.69
CA GLN A 188 -5.93 -18.04 26.54
C GLN A 188 -6.36 -19.09 25.50
N GLN A 189 -7.61 -19.54 25.54
CA GLN A 189 -8.15 -20.46 24.52
C GLN A 189 -8.15 -19.85 23.13
N ALA A 190 -8.53 -18.58 23.01
CA ALA A 190 -8.55 -17.87 21.72
C ALA A 190 -7.13 -17.71 21.12
N LEU A 191 -6.10 -17.52 21.96
CA LEU A 191 -4.69 -17.53 21.52
C LEU A 191 -4.24 -18.93 21.04
N GLU A 192 -4.51 -19.96 21.84
CA GLU A 192 -4.14 -21.36 21.54
C GLU A 192 -4.81 -21.87 20.26
N GLU A 193 -6.07 -21.49 20.04
CA GLU A 193 -6.85 -21.86 18.85
C GLU A 193 -6.59 -20.95 17.63
N ASN A 194 -5.63 -20.01 17.70
CA ASN A 194 -5.30 -19.05 16.64
C ASN A 194 -6.51 -18.22 16.20
N LYS A 195 -7.31 -17.73 17.15
CA LYS A 195 -8.51 -16.91 16.89
C LYS A 195 -8.27 -15.42 17.00
N LEU A 196 -7.10 -14.97 17.50
CA LEU A 196 -6.79 -13.57 17.70
C LEU A 196 -5.75 -13.07 16.69
N TYR A 197 -6.08 -11.94 16.06
CA TYR A 197 -5.25 -11.28 15.07
C TYR A 197 -5.14 -9.79 15.38
N MET A 198 -4.12 -9.13 14.82
CA MET A 198 -3.85 -7.73 15.11
C MET A 198 -3.39 -6.97 13.86
N LEU A 199 -3.79 -5.69 13.76
CA LEU A 199 -3.07 -4.66 13.02
C LEU A 199 -2.33 -3.79 14.03
N ASP A 200 -1.00 -3.76 13.96
CA ASP A 200 -0.16 -2.95 14.84
C ASP A 200 0.60 -1.88 14.07
N TYR A 201 0.22 -0.63 14.31
CA TYR A 201 0.91 0.56 13.80
C TYR A 201 1.50 1.39 14.94
N HIS A 202 1.56 0.83 16.16
CA HIS A 202 2.07 1.55 17.33
C HIS A 202 3.54 1.91 17.18
N ASP A 203 4.39 0.90 16.97
CA ASP A 203 5.83 1.10 17.03
C ASP A 203 6.37 1.88 15.82
N ILE A 204 5.69 1.81 14.68
CA ILE A 204 6.08 2.57 13.47
C ILE A 204 5.70 4.06 13.56
N PHE A 205 4.61 4.40 14.24
CA PHE A 205 4.15 5.78 14.38
C PHE A 205 4.69 6.48 15.63
N MET A 206 4.86 5.76 16.75
CA MET A 206 5.21 6.33 18.04
C MET A 206 6.43 7.27 17.99
N PRO A 207 7.54 6.97 17.28
CA PRO A 207 8.71 7.85 17.20
C PRO A 207 8.44 9.19 16.49
N PHE A 208 7.33 9.30 15.75
CA PHE A 208 6.99 10.47 14.94
C PHE A 208 5.83 11.28 15.52
N LEU A 209 5.07 10.77 16.50
CA LEU A 209 3.80 11.32 16.93
C LEU A 209 3.88 12.76 17.44
N ASP A 210 4.88 13.11 18.25
CA ASP A 210 5.02 14.48 18.75
C ASP A 210 5.23 15.46 17.61
N ARG A 211 6.06 15.09 16.64
CA ARG A 211 6.35 15.91 15.47
C ARG A 211 5.15 16.00 14.52
N ILE A 212 4.45 14.89 14.27
CA ILE A 212 3.23 14.87 13.45
C ILE A 212 2.15 15.72 14.10
N ASN A 213 1.90 15.52 15.39
CA ASN A 213 0.84 16.21 16.13
C ASN A 213 1.11 17.70 16.34
N SER A 214 2.36 18.16 16.16
CA SER A 214 2.72 19.58 16.15
C SER A 214 2.43 20.26 14.80
N LEU A 215 2.19 19.49 13.71
CA LEU A 215 1.84 20.04 12.43
C LEU A 215 0.38 20.53 12.45
N ASP A 216 0.13 21.63 11.73
CA ASP A 216 -1.23 22.14 11.55
C ASP A 216 -2.08 21.18 10.71
N GLY A 217 -3.33 20.97 11.13
CA GLY A 217 -4.30 20.14 10.42
C GLY A 217 -3.94 18.66 10.31
N ARG A 218 -3.09 18.13 11.21
CA ARG A 218 -2.69 16.72 11.23
C ARG A 218 -2.64 16.18 12.65
N LYS A 219 -3.25 15.02 12.85
CA LYS A 219 -3.24 14.30 14.13
C LYS A 219 -3.14 12.80 13.90
N ALA A 220 -2.31 12.15 14.69
CA ALA A 220 -2.08 10.71 14.65
C ALA A 220 -2.00 10.10 16.05
N TYR A 221 -2.17 8.81 16.10
CA TYR A 221 -1.91 7.94 17.24
C TYR A 221 -1.02 6.77 16.81
N GLY A 222 -0.31 6.15 17.73
CA GLY A 222 0.11 4.77 17.59
C GLY A 222 -1.09 3.87 17.81
N THR A 223 -1.50 3.12 16.79
CA THR A 223 -2.76 2.37 16.85
C THR A 223 -2.53 0.87 16.87
N ARG A 224 -3.33 0.14 17.66
CA ARG A 224 -3.48 -1.32 17.62
C ARG A 224 -4.95 -1.69 17.49
N THR A 225 -5.25 -2.63 16.59
CA THR A 225 -6.60 -3.15 16.42
C THR A 225 -6.58 -4.65 16.60
N LEU A 226 -7.37 -5.18 17.53
CA LEU A 226 -7.53 -6.61 17.72
C LEU A 226 -8.76 -7.11 16.98
N PHE A 227 -8.60 -8.27 16.34
CA PHE A 227 -9.66 -8.99 15.63
C PHE A 227 -9.81 -10.38 16.19
N PHE A 228 -11.05 -10.86 16.22
CA PHE A 228 -11.40 -12.23 16.52
C PHE A 228 -11.85 -12.96 15.25
N LEU A 229 -11.29 -14.13 15.00
CA LEU A 229 -11.71 -15.02 13.91
C LEU A 229 -12.93 -15.82 14.37
N THR A 230 -14.09 -15.45 13.87
CA THR A 230 -15.37 -16.07 14.19
C THR A 230 -15.45 -17.53 13.72
N ALA A 231 -16.39 -18.30 14.25
CA ALA A 231 -16.68 -19.65 13.76
C ALA A 231 -17.08 -19.68 12.27
N GLY A 232 -17.57 -18.56 11.73
CA GLY A 232 -17.89 -18.39 10.31
C GLY A 232 -16.70 -18.11 9.41
N GLY A 233 -15.45 -18.06 9.92
CA GLY A 233 -14.23 -17.81 9.16
C GLY A 233 -13.99 -16.34 8.78
N THR A 234 -14.77 -15.40 9.34
CA THR A 234 -14.64 -13.97 9.12
C THR A 234 -14.00 -13.29 10.34
N LEU A 235 -13.30 -12.19 10.12
CA LEU A 235 -12.77 -11.37 11.20
C LEU A 235 -13.83 -10.41 11.75
N LYS A 236 -13.80 -10.19 13.07
CA LYS A 236 -14.58 -9.20 13.80
C LYS A 236 -13.62 -8.30 14.58
N PRO A 237 -13.63 -6.96 14.43
CA PRO A 237 -12.84 -6.07 15.27
C PRO A 237 -13.44 -6.07 16.68
N ILE A 238 -12.59 -6.26 17.70
CA ILE A 238 -13.02 -6.41 19.10
C ILE A 238 -12.49 -5.34 20.04
N ALA A 239 -11.37 -4.69 19.68
CA ALA A 239 -10.84 -3.55 20.41
C ALA A 239 -9.90 -2.74 19.51
N ILE A 240 -9.87 -1.42 19.72
CA ILE A 240 -8.91 -0.48 19.13
C ILE A 240 -8.25 0.29 20.26
N GLU A 241 -6.91 0.27 20.31
CA GLU A 241 -6.11 1.11 21.16
C GLU A 241 -5.53 2.29 20.37
N LEU A 242 -5.64 3.48 20.93
CA LEU A 242 -5.04 4.71 20.42
C LEU A 242 -4.04 5.23 21.46
N CYS A 243 -2.74 5.30 21.09
CA CYS A 243 -1.66 5.72 21.97
C CYS A 243 -1.05 7.04 21.52
N LEU A 244 -0.74 7.90 22.49
CA LEU A 244 0.11 9.07 22.33
C LEU A 244 1.39 8.86 23.17
N PRO A 245 2.50 9.54 22.84
CA PRO A 245 3.68 9.57 23.69
C PRO A 245 3.33 10.05 25.10
N PRO A 246 3.99 9.56 26.16
CA PRO A 246 3.74 9.99 27.50
C PRO A 246 4.09 11.48 27.65
N MET A 247 3.06 12.32 27.71
CA MET A 247 3.19 13.70 28.15
C MET A 247 2.99 13.70 29.67
N THR A 248 3.79 14.47 30.41
CA THR A 248 3.75 14.63 31.90
C THR A 248 2.46 14.24 32.60
N GLU A 249 2.57 13.60 33.72
CA GLU A 249 1.70 13.01 34.76
C GLU A 249 0.14 13.03 34.64
N ASP A 250 -0.50 13.78 33.73
CA ASP A 250 -1.96 13.97 33.68
C ASP A 250 -2.62 13.28 32.45
N CYS A 251 -2.07 12.16 31.98
CA CYS A 251 -2.38 11.66 30.65
C CYS A 251 -3.50 10.60 30.58
N LYS A 252 -4.75 11.00 30.86
CA LYS A 252 -5.95 10.21 30.46
C LYS A 252 -6.04 9.97 28.95
N ARG A 253 -5.29 10.75 28.14
CA ARG A 253 -5.24 10.63 26.68
C ARG A 253 -4.13 9.74 26.15
N ALA A 254 -3.13 9.37 26.97
CA ALA A 254 -1.97 8.65 26.49
C ALA A 254 -2.30 7.27 25.90
N LYS A 255 -3.28 6.58 26.49
CA LYS A 255 -3.75 5.27 26.02
C LYS A 255 -5.26 5.20 26.16
N GLN A 256 -5.99 5.22 25.05
CA GLN A 256 -7.44 5.09 24.99
C GLN A 256 -7.79 3.75 24.34
N VAL A 257 -8.73 3.01 24.93
CA VAL A 257 -9.24 1.74 24.37
C VAL A 257 -10.69 1.92 24.00
N PHE A 258 -11.02 1.59 22.76
CA PHE A 258 -12.37 1.58 22.22
C PHE A 258 -12.79 0.15 21.92
N THR A 259 -14.05 -0.17 22.23
CA THR A 259 -14.67 -1.46 21.94
C THR A 259 -15.90 -1.27 21.06
N PRO A 260 -16.41 -2.32 20.39
CA PRO A 260 -17.63 -2.19 19.59
C PRO A 260 -18.76 -1.53 20.38
N PRO A 261 -19.46 -0.54 19.78
CA PRO A 261 -20.31 0.38 20.50
C PRO A 261 -21.57 -0.27 21.05
N ALA A 262 -22.01 0.18 22.24
CA ALA A 262 -23.27 -0.21 22.86
C ALA A 262 -24.35 0.89 22.79
N ASP A 263 -23.98 2.14 22.47
CA ASP A 263 -24.87 3.30 22.44
C ASP A 263 -24.56 4.26 21.28
N ALA A 264 -25.42 5.27 21.07
CA ALA A 264 -25.34 6.17 19.93
C ALA A 264 -24.11 7.10 19.94
N THR A 265 -23.58 7.47 21.11
CA THR A 265 -22.40 8.33 21.23
C THR A 265 -21.15 7.52 20.97
N SER A 266 -21.03 6.32 21.55
CA SER A 266 -19.90 5.44 21.37
C SER A 266 -19.76 4.93 19.93
N ILE A 267 -20.84 4.91 19.13
CA ILE A 267 -20.76 4.63 17.68
C ILE A 267 -19.80 5.59 16.98
N TRP A 268 -19.88 6.90 17.25
CA TRP A 268 -19.04 7.88 16.55
C TRP A 268 -17.60 7.93 17.09
N LEU A 269 -17.41 7.65 18.37
CA LEU A 269 -16.08 7.45 18.93
C LEU A 269 -15.40 6.22 18.29
N TRP A 270 -16.14 5.13 18.12
CA TRP A 270 -15.67 3.94 17.43
C TRP A 270 -15.34 4.21 15.96
N GLN A 271 -16.18 4.97 15.24
CA GLN A 271 -15.90 5.38 13.86
C GLN A 271 -14.65 6.26 13.76
N LEU A 272 -14.44 7.19 14.69
CA LEU A 272 -13.22 7.99 14.76
C LEU A 272 -11.99 7.12 15.03
N ALA A 273 -12.09 6.14 15.94
CA ALA A 273 -11.00 5.21 16.21
C ALA A 273 -10.65 4.39 14.95
N LYS A 274 -11.66 3.84 14.24
CA LYS A 274 -11.45 3.15 12.96
C LYS A 274 -10.80 4.07 11.92
N ALA A 275 -11.22 5.33 11.83
CA ALA A 275 -10.65 6.31 10.89
C ALA A 275 -9.16 6.57 11.17
N HIS A 276 -8.74 6.66 12.44
CA HIS A 276 -7.32 6.76 12.81
C HIS A 276 -6.53 5.51 12.42
N VAL A 277 -7.09 4.32 12.61
CA VAL A 277 -6.47 3.06 12.15
C VAL A 277 -6.31 3.08 10.63
N CYS A 278 -7.37 3.44 9.89
CA CYS A 278 -7.33 3.53 8.42
C CYS A 278 -6.31 4.55 7.93
N SER A 279 -6.16 5.69 8.63
CA SER A 279 -5.17 6.71 8.29
C SER A 279 -3.74 6.22 8.48
N ASN A 280 -3.46 5.50 9.57
CA ASN A 280 -2.16 4.89 9.79
C ASN A 280 -1.89 3.79 8.76
N ASP A 281 -2.89 2.95 8.50
CA ASP A 281 -2.81 1.90 7.48
C ASP A 281 -2.56 2.48 6.08
N ALA A 282 -3.20 3.60 5.72
CA ALA A 282 -2.96 4.28 4.46
C ALA A 282 -1.51 4.82 4.36
N GLY A 283 -0.97 5.37 5.46
CA GLY A 283 0.42 5.82 5.54
C GLY A 283 1.42 4.67 5.37
N VAL A 284 1.26 3.59 6.14
CA VAL A 284 2.13 2.40 6.06
C VAL A 284 2.03 1.73 4.69
N HIS A 285 0.81 1.62 4.15
CA HIS A 285 0.59 1.12 2.80
C HIS A 285 1.41 1.90 1.77
N GLN A 286 1.22 3.21 1.69
CA GLN A 286 1.83 4.02 0.64
C GLN A 286 3.35 4.18 0.79
N LEU A 287 3.82 4.43 2.03
CA LEU A 287 5.21 4.78 2.29
C LEU A 287 6.14 3.56 2.41
N ILE A 288 5.61 2.44 2.89
CA ILE A 288 6.42 1.28 3.24
C ILE A 288 6.10 0.11 2.31
N ASN A 289 4.85 -0.34 2.28
CA ASN A 289 4.53 -1.56 1.53
C ASN A 289 4.56 -1.34 0.02
N HIS A 290 4.07 -0.19 -0.45
CA HIS A 290 4.06 0.18 -1.86
C HIS A 290 5.42 0.82 -2.25
N TRP A 291 5.71 2.05 -1.79
CA TRP A 291 6.92 2.76 -2.21
C TRP A 291 8.22 2.02 -1.84
N LEU A 292 8.44 1.76 -0.55
CA LEU A 292 9.73 1.20 -0.11
C LEU A 292 9.98 -0.19 -0.68
N ARG A 293 9.04 -1.13 -0.44
CA ARG A 293 9.26 -2.55 -0.73
C ARG A 293 9.21 -2.89 -2.21
N THR A 294 8.31 -2.26 -3.00
CA THR A 294 8.12 -2.63 -4.41
C THR A 294 8.81 -1.69 -5.39
N HIS A 295 9.01 -0.41 -5.05
CA HIS A 295 9.70 0.55 -5.90
C HIS A 295 11.16 0.76 -5.49
N ALA A 296 11.39 1.31 -4.29
CA ALA A 296 12.71 1.80 -3.89
C ALA A 296 13.73 0.68 -3.68
N CYS A 297 13.35 -0.41 -3.02
CA CYS A 297 14.24 -1.53 -2.75
C CYS A 297 14.52 -2.39 -4.00
N MET A 298 13.68 -2.31 -5.03
CA MET A 298 13.90 -3.01 -6.32
C MET A 298 14.85 -2.26 -7.24
N GLU A 299 14.93 -0.95 -7.13
CA GLU A 299 15.75 -0.10 -8.00
C GLU A 299 17.23 -0.50 -8.04
N PRO A 300 17.90 -0.84 -6.92
CA PRO A 300 19.30 -1.33 -6.94
C PRO A 300 19.51 -2.57 -7.80
N PHE A 301 18.60 -3.53 -7.78
CA PHE A 301 18.67 -4.74 -8.59
C PHE A 301 18.52 -4.43 -10.08
N ILE A 302 17.64 -3.51 -10.44
CA ILE A 302 17.43 -3.08 -11.81
C ILE A 302 18.64 -2.32 -12.34
N ILE A 303 19.17 -1.37 -11.56
CA ILE A 303 20.36 -0.60 -11.93
C ILE A 303 21.56 -1.52 -12.11
N ALA A 304 21.78 -2.43 -11.17
CA ALA A 304 22.89 -3.39 -11.25
C ALA A 304 22.74 -4.33 -12.47
N ALA A 305 21.50 -4.74 -12.81
CA ALA A 305 21.24 -5.56 -13.99
C ALA A 305 21.69 -4.85 -15.29
N HIS A 306 21.29 -3.60 -15.49
CA HIS A 306 21.70 -2.81 -16.65
C HIS A 306 23.19 -2.48 -16.70
N ARG A 307 23.90 -2.58 -15.57
CA ARG A 307 25.33 -2.23 -15.49
C ARG A 307 26.23 -3.43 -15.61
N GLN A 308 25.83 -4.58 -15.10
CA GLN A 308 26.70 -5.75 -14.95
C GLN A 308 26.38 -6.87 -15.92
N MET A 309 25.13 -6.96 -16.39
CA MET A 309 24.73 -8.02 -17.32
C MET A 309 24.59 -7.50 -18.75
N SER A 310 25.02 -8.33 -19.70
CA SER A 310 24.74 -8.14 -21.13
C SER A 310 23.25 -8.29 -21.40
N ALA A 311 22.71 -7.55 -22.37
CA ALA A 311 21.34 -7.76 -22.85
C ALA A 311 21.10 -9.18 -23.40
N MET A 312 22.17 -9.92 -23.74
CA MET A 312 22.10 -11.31 -24.18
C MET A 312 22.15 -12.33 -23.04
N HIS A 313 22.49 -11.86 -21.83
CA HIS A 313 22.60 -12.71 -20.64
C HIS A 313 21.25 -13.36 -20.31
N PRO A 314 21.17 -14.68 -20.03
CA PRO A 314 19.89 -15.35 -19.80
C PRO A 314 19.10 -14.72 -18.63
N ILE A 315 19.76 -14.40 -17.52
CA ILE A 315 19.08 -13.80 -16.36
C ILE A 315 18.60 -12.39 -16.66
N PHE A 316 19.35 -11.58 -17.45
CA PHE A 316 18.86 -10.28 -17.89
C PHE A 316 17.59 -10.43 -18.75
N LYS A 317 17.56 -11.40 -19.68
CA LYS A 317 16.36 -11.68 -20.49
C LYS A 317 15.15 -12.11 -19.67
N LEU A 318 15.36 -12.90 -18.59
CA LEU A 318 14.29 -13.26 -17.67
C LEU A 318 13.75 -12.02 -16.96
N LEU A 319 14.63 -11.18 -16.41
CA LEU A 319 14.28 -10.03 -15.59
C LEU A 319 13.75 -8.84 -16.40
N LYS A 320 14.10 -8.69 -17.68
CA LYS A 320 13.79 -7.51 -18.50
C LYS A 320 12.31 -7.10 -18.44
N PRO A 321 11.32 -8.00 -18.62
CA PRO A 321 9.90 -7.62 -18.49
C PRO A 321 9.52 -7.12 -17.10
N HIS A 322 10.21 -7.61 -16.06
CA HIS A 322 9.96 -7.27 -14.66
C HIS A 322 10.68 -6.00 -14.19
N MET A 323 11.43 -5.36 -15.09
CA MET A 323 12.12 -4.08 -14.84
C MET A 323 11.52 -2.92 -15.63
N ARG A 324 10.70 -3.21 -16.66
CA ARG A 324 10.15 -2.22 -17.60
C ARG A 324 9.51 -1.05 -16.88
N TYR A 325 9.90 0.17 -17.22
CA TYR A 325 9.39 1.44 -16.70
C TYR A 325 9.69 1.76 -15.24
N THR A 326 10.16 0.83 -14.43
CA THR A 326 10.34 1.03 -12.98
C THR A 326 11.30 2.18 -12.66
N LEU A 327 12.43 2.29 -13.36
CA LEU A 327 13.35 3.42 -13.13
C LEU A 327 12.74 4.76 -13.53
N LYS A 328 11.95 4.79 -14.59
CA LYS A 328 11.28 6.00 -15.07
C LYS A 328 10.20 6.45 -14.11
N ILE A 329 9.33 5.54 -13.67
CA ILE A 329 8.27 5.90 -12.72
C ILE A 329 8.85 6.33 -11.36
N ASN A 330 9.91 5.67 -10.89
CA ASN A 330 10.61 6.07 -9.67
C ASN A 330 11.23 7.48 -9.78
N ALA A 331 11.78 7.80 -10.95
CA ALA A 331 12.32 9.15 -11.20
C ALA A 331 11.22 10.22 -11.15
N LEU A 332 10.05 9.95 -11.76
CA LEU A 332 8.90 10.84 -11.71
C LEU A 332 8.32 10.96 -10.29
N ALA A 333 8.19 9.84 -9.57
CA ALA A 333 7.72 9.85 -8.19
C ALA A 333 8.56 10.77 -7.30
N ARG A 334 9.90 10.71 -7.45
CA ARG A 334 10.80 11.61 -6.70
C ARG A 334 10.65 13.08 -7.08
N GLN A 335 10.23 13.38 -8.29
CA GLN A 335 10.07 14.77 -8.74
C GLN A 335 8.75 15.39 -8.33
N ILE A 336 7.66 14.62 -8.26
CA ILE A 336 6.30 15.18 -8.15
C ILE A 336 5.47 14.60 -7.00
N LEU A 337 5.82 13.43 -6.47
CA LEU A 337 5.02 12.76 -5.42
C LEU A 337 5.68 12.85 -4.04
N ILE A 338 6.93 12.38 -3.93
CA ILE A 338 7.65 12.20 -2.66
C ILE A 338 8.70 13.27 -2.38
N ASN A 339 8.80 14.28 -3.23
CA ASN A 339 9.63 15.47 -2.98
C ASN A 339 9.09 16.28 -1.78
N GLY A 340 9.94 17.17 -1.23
CA GLY A 340 9.52 18.09 -0.17
C GLY A 340 8.34 18.95 -0.63
N ASP A 341 7.32 19.08 0.23
CA ASP A 341 6.04 19.73 -0.03
C ASP A 341 5.23 19.09 -1.19
N GLY A 342 5.63 17.90 -1.61
CA GLY A 342 4.94 17.11 -2.63
C GLY A 342 3.60 16.53 -2.18
N VAL A 343 2.96 15.80 -3.10
CA VAL A 343 1.60 15.29 -2.88
C VAL A 343 1.53 14.31 -1.71
N ILE A 344 2.56 13.48 -1.53
CA ILE A 344 2.61 12.51 -0.42
C ILE A 344 2.68 13.24 0.92
N GLU A 345 3.53 14.24 1.06
CA GLU A 345 3.60 15.03 2.29
C GLU A 345 2.29 15.78 2.57
N SER A 346 1.63 16.29 1.53
CA SER A 346 0.37 17.02 1.68
C SER A 346 -0.82 16.13 1.97
N GLY A 347 -0.84 14.90 1.45
CA GLY A 347 -1.99 13.99 1.45
C GLY A 347 -2.06 13.02 2.64
N PHE A 348 -0.93 12.66 3.27
CA PHE A 348 -0.89 11.62 4.31
C PHE A 348 -0.58 12.18 5.70
N THR A 349 -1.06 11.50 6.74
CA THR A 349 -0.92 11.93 8.15
C THR A 349 0.51 12.27 8.56
N PRO A 350 1.58 11.50 8.22
CA PRO A 350 2.93 11.85 8.64
C PRO A 350 3.43 13.18 8.09
N GLY A 351 2.80 13.74 7.05
CA GLY A 351 3.17 15.04 6.49
C GLY A 351 4.61 15.05 6.02
N ARG A 352 5.36 16.11 6.39
CA ARG A 352 6.77 16.26 6.06
C ARG A 352 7.69 15.12 6.54
N TYR A 353 7.20 14.23 7.38
CA TYR A 353 7.93 13.08 7.91
C TYR A 353 7.67 11.78 7.16
N CYS A 354 6.89 11.82 6.06
CA CYS A 354 6.53 10.63 5.28
C CYS A 354 7.76 9.82 4.85
N MET A 355 8.75 10.47 4.23
CA MET A 355 9.92 9.75 3.72
C MET A 355 10.90 9.36 4.82
N GLU A 356 10.93 10.12 5.94
CA GLU A 356 11.69 9.72 7.14
C GLU A 356 11.11 8.42 7.75
N MET A 357 9.79 8.30 7.79
CA MET A 357 9.12 7.05 8.22
C MET A 357 9.43 5.88 7.27
N SER A 358 9.46 6.12 5.96
CA SER A 358 9.89 5.10 4.99
C SER A 358 11.35 4.66 5.23
N SER A 359 12.25 5.61 5.47
CA SER A 359 13.65 5.32 5.79
C SER A 359 13.81 4.55 7.11
N PHE A 360 13.04 4.92 8.14
CA PHE A 360 12.98 4.20 9.41
C PHE A 360 12.54 2.74 9.21
N ALA A 361 11.54 2.50 8.36
CA ALA A 361 11.09 1.16 8.04
C ALA A 361 12.15 0.36 7.27
N TYR A 362 12.88 1.00 6.35
CA TYR A 362 14.01 0.36 5.69
C TYR A 362 15.06 -0.12 6.69
N ASP A 363 15.41 0.73 7.65
CA ASP A 363 16.43 0.40 8.65
C ASP A 363 16.00 -0.70 9.61
N ASN A 364 14.74 -0.72 10.02
CA ASN A 364 14.31 -1.58 11.12
C ASN A 364 13.49 -2.81 10.70
N LEU A 365 12.83 -2.76 9.52
CA LEU A 365 11.84 -3.77 9.14
C LEU A 365 12.17 -4.50 7.84
N TRP A 366 12.87 -3.85 6.88
CA TRP A 366 13.09 -4.45 5.58
C TRP A 366 14.22 -5.49 5.57
N ARG A 367 13.94 -6.66 5.00
CA ARG A 367 14.88 -7.77 4.80
C ARG A 367 14.46 -8.56 3.56
N LEU A 368 15.36 -8.73 2.58
CA LEU A 368 15.04 -9.43 1.34
C LEU A 368 14.57 -10.88 1.54
N ASP A 369 15.17 -11.59 2.50
CA ASP A 369 14.81 -12.98 2.83
C ASP A 369 13.38 -13.15 3.41
N GLN A 370 12.72 -12.05 3.78
CA GLN A 370 11.35 -12.01 4.30
C GLN A 370 10.33 -11.37 3.35
N GLU A 371 10.76 -10.95 2.17
CA GLU A 371 9.88 -10.29 1.19
C GLU A 371 9.12 -11.28 0.29
N GLY A 372 9.54 -12.54 0.22
CA GLY A 372 8.79 -13.60 -0.47
C GLY A 372 7.50 -13.94 0.26
N LEU A 373 6.40 -14.17 -0.48
CA LEU A 373 5.07 -14.41 0.11
C LEU A 373 5.05 -15.52 1.17
N PRO A 374 5.65 -16.72 0.97
CA PRO A 374 5.66 -17.75 2.01
C PRO A 374 6.36 -17.31 3.29
N ALA A 375 7.53 -16.67 3.17
CA ALA A 375 8.30 -16.19 4.30
C ALA A 375 7.56 -15.08 5.08
N ASP A 376 6.91 -14.17 4.38
CA ASP A 376 6.08 -13.12 4.97
C ASP A 376 4.88 -13.69 5.76
N LEU A 377 4.17 -14.66 5.16
CA LEU A 377 3.03 -15.31 5.82
C LEU A 377 3.45 -16.07 7.10
N ILE A 378 4.56 -16.79 7.07
CA ILE A 378 5.12 -17.47 8.24
C ILE A 378 5.54 -16.45 9.31
N ARG A 379 6.28 -15.42 8.92
CA ARG A 379 6.76 -14.36 9.83
C ARG A 379 5.63 -13.68 10.59
N ARG A 380 4.53 -13.38 9.91
CA ARG A 380 3.32 -12.78 10.51
C ARG A 380 2.46 -13.80 11.27
N GLY A 381 2.84 -15.09 11.30
CA GLY A 381 2.06 -16.14 11.90
C GLY A 381 0.71 -16.39 11.21
N MET A 382 0.59 -16.03 9.92
CA MET A 382 -0.62 -16.24 9.12
C MET A 382 -0.65 -17.61 8.47
N ALA A 383 0.50 -18.28 8.40
CA ALA A 383 0.64 -19.64 7.87
C ALA A 383 1.64 -20.45 8.70
N VAL A 384 1.53 -21.77 8.59
CA VAL A 384 2.51 -22.73 9.09
C VAL A 384 2.95 -23.65 7.96
N GLU A 385 4.19 -24.15 8.02
CA GLU A 385 4.67 -25.14 7.07
C GLU A 385 3.84 -26.42 7.15
N ASP A 386 3.41 -26.92 5.99
CA ASP A 386 2.63 -28.14 5.87
C ASP A 386 2.86 -28.76 4.48
N ALA A 387 3.73 -29.74 4.40
CA ALA A 387 4.09 -30.42 3.16
C ALA A 387 2.92 -31.18 2.51
N SER A 388 1.81 -31.38 3.22
CA SER A 388 0.59 -31.99 2.65
C SER A 388 -0.26 -31.03 1.81
N GLN A 389 0.01 -29.70 1.92
CA GLN A 389 -0.70 -28.67 1.19
C GLN A 389 -0.06 -28.39 -0.18
N PRO A 390 -0.85 -27.96 -1.19
CA PRO A 390 -0.35 -27.75 -2.56
C PRO A 390 0.83 -26.77 -2.68
N HIS A 391 0.93 -25.80 -1.74
CA HIS A 391 1.97 -24.77 -1.73
C HIS A 391 2.97 -24.93 -0.57
N GLY A 392 2.95 -26.10 0.12
CA GLY A 392 3.80 -26.35 1.28
C GLY A 392 3.40 -25.58 2.54
N LEU A 393 2.26 -24.87 2.54
CA LEU A 393 1.79 -24.02 3.62
C LEU A 393 0.31 -24.27 3.93
N ARG A 394 -0.03 -24.26 5.21
CA ARG A 394 -1.41 -24.19 5.69
C ARG A 394 -1.69 -22.81 6.29
N LEU A 395 -2.65 -22.10 5.70
CA LEU A 395 -3.10 -20.80 6.20
C LEU A 395 -3.93 -20.99 7.48
N LEU A 396 -3.76 -20.09 8.46
CA LEU A 396 -4.53 -20.09 9.70
C LEU A 396 -5.90 -19.43 9.53
N ILE A 397 -6.03 -18.50 8.58
CA ILE A 397 -7.31 -18.03 8.06
C ILE A 397 -7.46 -18.63 6.67
N GLU A 398 -8.33 -19.62 6.56
CA GLU A 398 -8.47 -20.40 5.32
C GLU A 398 -8.96 -19.53 4.14
N ASP A 399 -9.93 -18.64 4.39
CA ASP A 399 -10.42 -17.64 3.42
C ASP A 399 -9.68 -16.31 3.61
N TYR A 400 -8.38 -16.29 3.28
CA TYR A 400 -7.54 -15.09 3.21
C TYR A 400 -7.24 -14.79 1.74
N PRO A 401 -8.05 -13.95 1.06
CA PRO A 401 -8.01 -13.80 -0.40
C PRO A 401 -6.64 -13.43 -0.96
N TYR A 402 -5.97 -12.43 -0.36
CA TYR A 402 -4.61 -12.07 -0.75
C TYR A 402 -3.64 -13.26 -0.71
N ALA A 403 -3.65 -14.02 0.37
CA ALA A 403 -2.71 -15.13 0.55
C ALA A 403 -3.05 -16.31 -0.35
N THR A 404 -4.34 -16.68 -0.43
CA THR A 404 -4.76 -17.84 -1.23
C THR A 404 -4.52 -17.64 -2.72
N ASP A 405 -4.77 -16.44 -3.25
CA ASP A 405 -4.55 -16.12 -4.66
C ASP A 405 -3.07 -15.82 -4.94
N GLY A 406 -2.41 -15.13 -4.00
CA GLY A 406 -0.98 -14.88 -4.07
C GLY A 406 -0.16 -16.16 -4.14
N LEU A 407 -0.51 -17.21 -3.37
CA LEU A 407 0.18 -18.50 -3.41
C LEU A 407 0.05 -19.21 -4.76
N LEU A 408 -1.05 -19.02 -5.50
CA LEU A 408 -1.16 -19.53 -6.88
C LEU A 408 -0.12 -18.89 -7.79
N LEU A 409 -0.03 -17.55 -7.77
CA LEU A 409 0.91 -16.81 -8.59
C LEU A 409 2.35 -17.02 -8.14
N TRP A 410 2.61 -17.02 -6.84
CA TRP A 410 3.93 -17.32 -6.29
C TRP A 410 4.46 -18.67 -6.78
N SER A 411 3.64 -19.71 -6.70
CA SER A 411 4.03 -21.06 -7.14
C SER A 411 4.27 -21.14 -8.65
N ALA A 412 3.48 -20.41 -9.45
CA ALA A 412 3.70 -20.32 -10.90
C ALA A 412 5.04 -19.62 -11.21
N ILE A 413 5.33 -18.49 -10.53
CA ILE A 413 6.58 -17.74 -10.67
C ILE A 413 7.79 -18.61 -10.23
N SER A 414 7.67 -19.34 -9.10
CA SER A 414 8.75 -20.22 -8.60
C SER A 414 9.11 -21.30 -9.61
N ARG A 415 8.10 -22.04 -10.09
CA ARG A 415 8.30 -23.08 -11.10
C ARG A 415 8.90 -22.53 -12.40
N TRP A 416 8.43 -21.35 -12.81
CA TRP A 416 9.00 -20.65 -13.95
C TRP A 416 10.49 -20.34 -13.76
N CYS A 417 10.86 -19.73 -12.63
CA CYS A 417 12.25 -19.38 -12.32
C CYS A 417 13.13 -20.65 -12.21
N GLU A 418 12.64 -21.69 -11.54
CA GLU A 418 13.34 -22.97 -11.40
C GLU A 418 13.59 -23.62 -12.77
N ALA A 419 12.58 -23.76 -13.61
CA ALA A 419 12.69 -24.36 -14.94
C ALA A 419 13.62 -23.56 -15.86
N TYR A 420 13.54 -22.23 -15.79
CA TYR A 420 14.41 -21.36 -16.58
C TYR A 420 15.86 -21.42 -16.12
N VAL A 421 16.11 -21.36 -14.82
CA VAL A 421 17.47 -21.48 -14.24
C VAL A 421 18.06 -22.84 -14.58
N ALA A 422 17.32 -23.93 -14.46
CA ALA A 422 17.79 -25.27 -14.78
C ALA A 422 18.22 -25.43 -16.27
N ALA A 423 17.64 -24.66 -17.19
CA ALA A 423 18.02 -24.67 -18.60
C ALA A 423 19.43 -24.08 -18.85
N TYR A 424 19.90 -23.17 -18.00
CA TYR A 424 21.15 -22.44 -18.19
C TYR A 424 22.25 -22.75 -17.16
N TYR A 425 21.85 -23.18 -15.96
CA TYR A 425 22.74 -23.42 -14.82
C TYR A 425 22.61 -24.85 -14.30
N PRO A 426 23.32 -25.83 -14.91
CA PRO A 426 23.19 -27.24 -14.57
C PRO A 426 23.89 -27.63 -13.26
N SER A 427 24.70 -26.76 -12.67
CA SER A 427 25.44 -27.03 -11.43
C SER A 427 25.75 -25.76 -10.63
N ASP A 428 26.21 -25.94 -9.41
CA ASP A 428 26.65 -24.87 -8.52
C ASP A 428 27.85 -24.10 -9.12
N GLU A 429 28.78 -24.82 -9.74
CA GLU A 429 29.95 -24.22 -10.40
C GLU A 429 29.52 -23.31 -11.55
N ALA A 430 28.46 -23.64 -12.28
CA ALA A 430 27.95 -22.80 -13.36
C ALA A 430 27.43 -21.43 -12.82
N VAL A 431 26.76 -21.43 -11.67
CA VAL A 431 26.32 -20.21 -11.00
C VAL A 431 27.51 -19.40 -10.47
N GLN A 432 28.43 -20.06 -9.79
CA GLN A 432 29.60 -19.42 -9.17
C GLN A 432 30.60 -18.85 -10.19
N ALA A 433 30.73 -19.50 -11.35
CA ALA A 433 31.65 -19.08 -12.42
C ALA A 433 31.05 -17.97 -13.32
N ASP A 434 29.80 -17.69 -13.24
CA ASP A 434 29.17 -16.64 -14.05
C ASP A 434 29.51 -15.24 -13.49
N TYR A 435 30.48 -14.61 -14.12
CA TYR A 435 31.01 -13.31 -13.69
C TYR A 435 29.95 -12.19 -13.74
N GLU A 436 29.10 -12.14 -14.77
CA GLU A 436 28.09 -11.11 -14.91
C GLU A 436 27.02 -11.26 -13.83
N LEU A 437 26.56 -12.47 -13.57
CA LEU A 437 25.62 -12.81 -12.52
C LEU A 437 26.13 -12.44 -11.12
N GLN A 438 27.37 -12.84 -10.81
CA GLN A 438 28.00 -12.55 -9.50
C GLN A 438 28.23 -11.04 -9.32
N SER A 439 28.62 -10.32 -10.37
CA SER A 439 28.82 -8.88 -10.35
C SER A 439 27.50 -8.13 -10.17
N TRP A 440 26.42 -8.59 -10.81
CA TRP A 440 25.07 -8.05 -10.64
C TRP A 440 24.64 -8.13 -9.17
N TYR A 441 24.68 -9.31 -8.59
CA TYR A 441 24.22 -9.50 -7.22
C TYR A 441 25.09 -8.74 -6.21
N THR A 442 26.41 -8.80 -6.39
CA THR A 442 27.36 -8.07 -5.56
C THR A 442 27.11 -6.56 -5.61
N GLU A 443 26.88 -5.98 -6.81
CA GLU A 443 26.59 -4.55 -6.91
C GLU A 443 25.25 -4.19 -6.27
N ALA A 444 24.21 -4.99 -6.48
CA ALA A 444 22.90 -4.76 -5.87
C ALA A 444 23.00 -4.73 -4.34
N VAL A 445 23.72 -5.68 -3.73
CA VAL A 445 23.90 -5.78 -2.28
C VAL A 445 24.87 -4.72 -1.76
N GLN A 446 26.12 -4.71 -2.27
CA GLN A 446 27.22 -3.91 -1.68
C GLN A 446 27.11 -2.42 -1.99
N SER A 447 26.58 -2.09 -3.16
CA SER A 447 26.49 -0.72 -3.65
C SER A 447 25.07 -0.18 -3.64
N GLY A 448 24.10 -1.05 -3.85
CA GLY A 448 22.68 -0.72 -3.87
C GLY A 448 22.08 -0.57 -2.48
N HIS A 449 22.49 -1.43 -1.56
CA HIS A 449 22.05 -1.44 -0.16
C HIS A 449 23.25 -1.32 0.80
N PRO A 450 24.05 -0.23 0.72
CA PRO A 450 25.31 -0.12 1.48
C PRO A 450 25.10 -0.17 2.99
N ASP A 451 23.96 0.31 3.48
CA ASP A 451 23.62 0.32 4.91
C ASP A 451 23.30 -1.08 5.45
N LYS A 452 22.99 -2.02 4.56
CA LYS A 452 22.62 -3.40 4.89
C LYS A 452 23.62 -4.44 4.35
N ARG A 453 24.69 -4.01 3.66
CA ARG A 453 25.61 -4.89 2.92
C ARG A 453 26.20 -6.04 3.72
N ASP A 454 26.41 -5.84 5.03
CA ASP A 454 27.02 -6.81 5.94
C ASP A 454 25.95 -7.61 6.73
N ALA A 455 24.66 -7.45 6.41
CA ALA A 455 23.60 -8.15 7.09
C ALA A 455 23.63 -9.66 6.79
N PRO A 456 23.54 -10.52 7.82
CA PRO A 456 23.70 -11.97 7.64
C PRO A 456 22.53 -12.66 6.93
N TRP A 457 21.43 -11.94 6.74
CA TRP A 457 20.20 -12.47 6.13
C TRP A 457 20.17 -12.37 4.59
N TRP A 458 21.18 -11.77 3.95
CA TRP A 458 21.23 -11.77 2.49
C TRP A 458 21.25 -13.19 1.94
N PRO A 459 20.37 -13.56 0.99
CA PRO A 459 20.42 -14.85 0.33
C PRO A 459 21.78 -15.08 -0.33
N ARG A 460 22.27 -16.30 -0.28
CA ARG A 460 23.47 -16.69 -1.02
C ARG A 460 23.18 -16.75 -2.51
N MET A 461 24.20 -16.54 -3.34
CA MET A 461 24.13 -16.68 -4.80
C MET A 461 25.16 -17.75 -5.23
N SER A 462 24.94 -19.00 -4.82
CA SER A 462 25.94 -20.07 -4.94
C SER A 462 25.42 -21.29 -5.68
N THR A 463 24.11 -21.52 -5.70
CA THR A 463 23.48 -22.68 -6.32
C THR A 463 22.38 -22.27 -7.27
N PRO A 464 21.97 -23.14 -8.22
CA PRO A 464 20.78 -22.88 -9.05
C PRO A 464 19.51 -22.63 -8.22
N GLY A 465 19.35 -23.32 -7.09
CA GLY A 465 18.22 -23.10 -6.16
C GLY A 465 18.25 -21.72 -5.51
N ASP A 466 19.42 -21.24 -5.07
CA ASP A 466 19.59 -19.88 -4.55
C ASP A 466 19.17 -18.84 -5.59
N LEU A 467 19.69 -19.00 -6.82
CA LEU A 467 19.36 -18.11 -7.93
C LEU A 467 17.87 -18.10 -8.24
N ALA A 468 17.24 -19.28 -8.37
CA ALA A 468 15.81 -19.38 -8.63
C ALA A 468 14.97 -18.72 -7.53
N SER A 469 15.34 -18.91 -6.25
CA SER A 469 14.65 -18.30 -5.11
C SER A 469 14.75 -16.77 -5.11
N ILE A 470 15.93 -16.22 -5.38
CA ILE A 470 16.13 -14.76 -5.50
C ILE A 470 15.29 -14.21 -6.65
N LEU A 471 15.35 -14.83 -7.83
CA LEU A 471 14.57 -14.41 -8.99
C LEU A 471 13.06 -14.47 -8.72
N THR A 472 12.58 -15.53 -8.06
CA THR A 472 11.17 -15.67 -7.66
C THR A 472 10.74 -14.50 -6.78
N THR A 473 11.56 -14.15 -5.78
CA THR A 473 11.25 -13.02 -4.88
C THR A 473 11.21 -11.69 -5.63
N LEU A 474 12.19 -11.43 -6.52
CA LEU A 474 12.23 -10.20 -7.30
C LEU A 474 11.03 -10.08 -8.26
N VAL A 475 10.72 -11.15 -9.00
CA VAL A 475 9.57 -11.19 -9.91
C VAL A 475 8.26 -10.99 -9.14
N TRP A 476 8.10 -11.65 -7.99
CA TRP A 476 6.95 -11.47 -7.10
C TRP A 476 6.77 -10.01 -6.68
N LEU A 477 7.82 -9.37 -6.20
CA LEU A 477 7.78 -7.98 -5.71
C LEU A 477 7.44 -7.00 -6.83
N CYS A 478 8.02 -7.18 -8.01
CA CYS A 478 7.79 -6.30 -9.16
C CYS A 478 6.41 -6.50 -9.81
N SER A 479 5.76 -7.65 -9.65
CA SER A 479 4.51 -7.99 -10.30
C SER A 479 3.34 -8.11 -9.31
N ALA A 480 3.05 -9.30 -8.81
CA ALA A 480 1.86 -9.59 -8.04
C ALA A 480 1.79 -8.83 -6.69
N GLN A 481 2.93 -8.68 -6.00
CA GLN A 481 2.97 -7.88 -4.77
C GLN A 481 2.65 -6.42 -5.04
N HIS A 482 3.30 -5.80 -6.03
CA HIS A 482 3.02 -4.42 -6.42
C HIS A 482 1.57 -4.25 -6.87
N ALA A 483 1.06 -5.13 -7.74
CA ALA A 483 -0.31 -5.06 -8.24
C ALA A 483 -1.36 -5.08 -7.13
N SER A 484 -1.20 -5.98 -6.14
CA SER A 484 -2.12 -6.10 -5.00
C SER A 484 -2.17 -4.86 -4.11
N LEU A 485 -1.09 -4.08 -4.09
CA LEU A 485 -0.99 -2.84 -3.31
C LEU A 485 -1.38 -1.60 -4.11
N ASN A 486 -1.32 -1.66 -5.44
CA ASN A 486 -1.47 -0.48 -6.28
C ASN A 486 -2.88 -0.32 -6.89
N PHE A 487 -3.38 -1.30 -7.63
CA PHE A 487 -4.56 -1.12 -8.48
C PHE A 487 -5.91 -1.08 -7.74
N GLY A 488 -5.91 -1.37 -6.45
CA GLY A 488 -7.06 -1.21 -5.55
C GLY A 488 -7.18 0.16 -4.91
N GLN A 489 -6.21 1.08 -5.10
CA GLN A 489 -6.16 2.34 -4.35
C GLN A 489 -7.42 3.19 -4.57
N TYR A 490 -7.82 3.45 -5.80
CA TYR A 490 -9.02 4.21 -6.08
C TYR A 490 -10.31 3.41 -5.83
N PRO A 491 -10.48 2.19 -6.33
CA PRO A 491 -11.69 1.39 -6.10
C PRO A 491 -12.08 1.20 -4.63
N LEU A 492 -11.10 1.05 -3.73
CA LEU A 492 -11.32 0.83 -2.29
C LEU A 492 -11.06 2.07 -1.44
N GLY A 493 -10.14 2.96 -1.83
CA GLY A 493 -9.71 4.13 -1.06
C GLY A 493 -10.24 5.47 -1.55
N GLY A 494 -10.88 5.52 -2.72
CA GLY A 494 -11.39 6.77 -3.30
C GLY A 494 -12.55 7.41 -2.53
N TYR A 495 -13.22 6.68 -1.62
CA TYR A 495 -14.21 7.23 -0.72
C TYR A 495 -13.59 7.55 0.64
N ILE A 496 -13.33 8.83 0.89
CA ILE A 496 -12.58 9.29 2.07
C ILE A 496 -13.13 8.80 3.41
N PRO A 497 -14.45 8.75 3.65
CA PRO A 497 -14.97 8.19 4.90
C PRO A 497 -14.62 6.70 5.12
N ASN A 498 -14.38 5.93 4.05
CA ASN A 498 -13.95 4.53 4.13
C ASN A 498 -12.46 4.41 4.51
N ARG A 499 -11.61 5.21 3.88
CA ARG A 499 -10.17 5.12 4.05
C ARG A 499 -9.51 6.50 4.01
N PRO A 500 -9.65 7.30 5.09
CA PRO A 500 -9.01 8.61 5.14
C PRO A 500 -7.48 8.46 5.15
N PRO A 501 -6.74 9.17 4.28
CA PRO A 501 -5.28 9.12 4.28
C PRO A 501 -4.64 9.97 5.38
N LEU A 502 -5.40 10.89 5.96
CA LEU A 502 -4.98 11.70 7.10
C LEU A 502 -6.14 12.02 8.04
N MET A 503 -5.81 12.31 9.29
CA MET A 503 -6.75 12.81 10.29
C MET A 503 -6.33 14.20 10.75
N ARG A 504 -7.31 15.07 11.04
CA ARG A 504 -7.07 16.46 11.45
C ARG A 504 -7.36 16.73 12.92
N ARG A 505 -8.06 15.83 13.62
CA ARG A 505 -8.43 15.96 15.02
C ARG A 505 -8.08 14.70 15.79
N LEU A 506 -7.75 14.85 17.04
CA LEU A 506 -7.70 13.73 17.99
C LEU A 506 -9.12 13.33 18.40
N VAL A 507 -9.29 12.11 18.90
CA VAL A 507 -10.55 11.65 19.48
C VAL A 507 -10.81 12.42 20.77
N PRO A 508 -11.95 13.10 20.92
CA PRO A 508 -12.22 13.90 22.11
C PRO A 508 -12.49 13.00 23.33
N VAL A 509 -12.16 13.51 24.51
CA VAL A 509 -12.39 12.85 25.79
C VAL A 509 -13.56 13.54 26.49
N GLU A 510 -14.38 12.78 27.20
CA GLU A 510 -15.47 13.32 28.01
C GLU A 510 -14.99 14.42 28.96
N GLY A 511 -15.68 15.56 28.91
CA GLY A 511 -15.29 16.78 29.63
C GLY A 511 -14.49 17.79 28.81
N ASP A 512 -14.04 17.44 27.62
CA ASP A 512 -13.43 18.39 26.69
C ASP A 512 -14.50 19.20 25.95
N ALA A 513 -14.20 20.44 25.58
CA ALA A 513 -15.09 21.25 24.73
C ALA A 513 -15.38 20.58 23.36
N GLU A 514 -14.40 19.85 22.81
CA GLU A 514 -14.60 19.10 21.56
C GLU A 514 -15.53 17.89 21.73
N TYR A 515 -15.63 17.31 22.93
CA TYR A 515 -16.58 16.23 23.20
C TYR A 515 -18.02 16.74 23.15
N GLU A 516 -18.28 17.93 23.67
CA GLU A 516 -19.59 18.58 23.56
C GLU A 516 -19.97 18.85 22.09
N HIS A 517 -18.99 19.24 21.26
CA HIS A 517 -19.24 19.40 19.81
C HIS A 517 -19.55 18.05 19.12
N LEU A 518 -18.87 16.96 19.51
CA LEU A 518 -19.18 15.62 19.01
C LEU A 518 -20.61 15.20 19.38
N VAL A 519 -21.02 15.43 20.62
CA VAL A 519 -22.37 15.06 21.08
C VAL A 519 -23.44 15.89 20.38
N ALA A 520 -23.18 17.18 20.15
CA ALA A 520 -24.13 18.09 19.52
C ALA A 520 -24.36 17.78 18.02
N ASP A 521 -23.30 17.48 17.27
CA ASP A 521 -23.38 17.13 15.83
C ASP A 521 -22.26 16.15 15.47
N PRO A 522 -22.45 14.84 15.70
CA PRO A 522 -21.43 13.83 15.47
C PRO A 522 -21.04 13.68 14.00
N HIS A 523 -21.96 13.91 13.06
CA HIS A 523 -21.66 13.83 11.63
C HIS A 523 -20.70 14.93 11.19
N ARG A 524 -20.99 16.16 11.60
CA ARG A 524 -20.14 17.30 11.31
C ARG A 524 -18.79 17.20 11.99
N PHE A 525 -18.75 16.72 13.24
CA PHE A 525 -17.52 16.49 13.96
C PHE A 525 -16.65 15.46 13.23
N TYR A 526 -17.22 14.31 12.86
CA TYR A 526 -16.55 13.26 12.12
C TYR A 526 -15.94 13.80 10.81
N LEU A 527 -16.74 14.47 9.98
CA LEU A 527 -16.26 15.06 8.72
C LEU A 527 -15.17 16.11 8.94
N SER A 528 -15.24 16.90 10.02
CA SER A 528 -14.20 17.88 10.35
C SER A 528 -12.87 17.23 10.79
N ALA A 529 -12.89 15.96 11.20
CA ALA A 529 -11.70 15.19 11.54
C ALA A 529 -11.04 14.54 10.30
N LEU A 530 -11.77 14.42 9.19
CA LEU A 530 -11.28 13.90 7.91
C LEU A 530 -10.55 14.99 7.09
N PRO A 531 -9.86 14.63 5.98
CA PRO A 531 -9.31 15.61 5.04
C PRO A 531 -10.35 16.59 4.55
N GLY A 532 -9.98 17.87 4.42
CA GLY A 532 -10.83 18.88 3.80
C GLY A 532 -10.93 18.69 2.28
N LEU A 533 -11.77 19.52 1.63
CA LEU A 533 -12.06 19.40 0.20
C LEU A 533 -10.78 19.35 -0.67
N THR A 534 -9.87 20.30 -0.48
CA THR A 534 -8.63 20.36 -1.29
C THR A 534 -7.73 19.15 -1.07
N GLN A 535 -7.55 18.72 0.18
CA GLN A 535 -6.76 17.53 0.52
C GLN A 535 -7.37 16.27 -0.09
N THR A 536 -8.70 16.14 0.01
CA THR A 536 -9.47 15.04 -0.57
C THR A 536 -9.30 14.95 -2.08
N THR A 537 -9.50 16.05 -2.79
CA THR A 537 -9.42 16.05 -4.25
C THR A 537 -8.01 15.81 -4.76
N THR A 538 -7.00 16.37 -4.09
CA THR A 538 -5.58 16.08 -4.39
C THR A 538 -5.28 14.59 -4.20
N PHE A 539 -5.66 14.02 -3.07
CA PHE A 539 -5.45 12.59 -2.79
C PHE A 539 -6.18 11.69 -3.80
N MET A 540 -7.48 11.95 -4.04
CA MET A 540 -8.28 11.16 -4.98
C MET A 540 -7.69 11.16 -6.39
N THR A 541 -7.20 12.31 -6.86
CA THR A 541 -6.57 12.41 -8.19
C THR A 541 -5.30 11.57 -8.29
N VAL A 542 -4.49 11.55 -7.23
CA VAL A 542 -3.26 10.73 -7.21
C VAL A 542 -3.60 9.25 -7.26
N ILE A 543 -4.49 8.78 -6.39
CA ILE A 543 -4.83 7.35 -6.36
C ILE A 543 -5.63 6.90 -7.59
N ASP A 544 -6.37 7.81 -8.24
CA ASP A 544 -7.00 7.56 -9.55
C ASP A 544 -5.93 7.28 -10.61
N THR A 545 -4.91 8.15 -10.71
CA THR A 545 -3.80 7.95 -11.63
C THR A 545 -3.02 6.68 -11.33
N LEU A 546 -2.69 6.42 -10.04
CA LEU A 546 -1.95 5.23 -9.63
C LEU A 546 -2.74 3.92 -9.83
N SER A 547 -4.06 3.98 -9.91
CA SER A 547 -4.90 2.80 -10.16
C SER A 547 -5.19 2.52 -11.63
N THR A 548 -4.65 3.35 -12.55
CA THR A 548 -4.97 3.28 -13.98
C THR A 548 -3.96 2.44 -14.74
N HIS A 549 -4.45 1.41 -15.45
CA HIS A 549 -3.63 0.67 -16.41
C HIS A 549 -3.52 1.42 -17.74
N SER A 550 -2.32 1.42 -18.32
CA SER A 550 -2.09 1.94 -19.68
C SER A 550 -2.50 0.91 -20.75
N ALA A 551 -2.67 1.40 -21.98
CA ALA A 551 -3.07 0.54 -23.09
C ALA A 551 -1.94 -0.40 -23.57
N ASP A 552 -0.69 -0.09 -23.24
CA ASP A 552 0.52 -0.86 -23.55
C ASP A 552 1.03 -1.71 -22.37
N GLU A 553 0.17 -1.96 -21.38
CA GLU A 553 0.51 -2.79 -20.23
C GLU A 553 0.77 -4.24 -20.64
N GLU A 554 1.86 -4.83 -20.13
CA GLU A 554 2.18 -6.25 -20.30
C GLU A 554 1.91 -6.99 -18.99
N TYR A 555 1.01 -7.97 -19.03
CA TYR A 555 0.60 -8.71 -17.85
C TYR A 555 1.45 -9.95 -17.59
N LEU A 556 1.41 -10.44 -16.35
CA LEU A 556 2.16 -11.59 -15.90
C LEU A 556 1.89 -12.82 -16.77
N GLY A 557 2.97 -13.43 -17.27
CA GLY A 557 2.89 -14.55 -18.22
C GLY A 557 2.90 -14.14 -19.70
N GLU A 558 2.73 -12.84 -20.02
CA GLU A 558 2.85 -12.33 -21.37
C GLU A 558 4.30 -12.02 -21.73
N ARG A 559 4.71 -12.44 -22.91
CA ARG A 559 6.03 -12.15 -23.51
C ARG A 559 5.93 -12.10 -25.02
N PRO A 560 6.77 -11.28 -25.72
CA PRO A 560 6.90 -11.35 -27.18
C PRO A 560 7.32 -12.76 -27.61
N GLU A 561 6.81 -13.25 -28.73
CA GLU A 561 7.11 -14.61 -29.20
C GLU A 561 8.58 -14.83 -29.55
N ASP A 562 9.28 -13.78 -29.94
CA ASP A 562 10.67 -13.79 -30.42
C ASP A 562 11.71 -13.37 -29.35
N TRP A 563 11.32 -13.33 -28.06
CA TRP A 563 12.21 -12.90 -26.98
C TRP A 563 13.43 -13.83 -26.80
N THR A 564 13.34 -15.09 -27.22
CA THR A 564 14.44 -16.06 -27.22
C THR A 564 14.26 -17.12 -28.30
N ALA A 565 15.37 -17.65 -28.81
CA ALA A 565 15.35 -18.80 -29.71
C ALA A 565 15.58 -20.14 -28.98
N ASP A 566 15.81 -20.12 -27.67
CA ASP A 566 16.07 -21.32 -26.86
C ASP A 566 14.79 -22.13 -26.65
N PRO A 567 14.73 -23.40 -27.13
CA PRO A 567 13.52 -24.19 -27.04
C PRO A 567 13.11 -24.54 -25.60
N ALA A 568 14.07 -24.72 -24.68
CA ALA A 568 13.79 -25.03 -23.28
C ALA A 568 13.20 -23.82 -22.57
N ALA A 569 13.75 -22.63 -22.79
CA ALA A 569 13.23 -21.38 -22.26
C ALA A 569 11.83 -21.06 -22.81
N LEU A 570 11.60 -21.29 -24.11
CA LEU A 570 10.26 -21.12 -24.73
C LEU A 570 9.24 -22.10 -24.15
N ALA A 571 9.62 -23.36 -23.91
CA ALA A 571 8.73 -24.35 -23.31
C ALA A 571 8.36 -23.97 -21.87
N ALA A 572 9.32 -23.55 -21.06
CA ALA A 572 9.10 -23.09 -19.70
C ALA A 572 8.22 -21.82 -19.65
N ALA A 573 8.41 -20.87 -20.57
CA ALA A 573 7.55 -19.68 -20.66
C ALA A 573 6.11 -20.00 -21.05
N ARG A 574 5.88 -20.95 -21.95
CA ARG A 574 4.53 -21.41 -22.33
C ARG A 574 3.81 -22.07 -21.16
N GLU A 575 4.53 -22.89 -20.39
CA GLU A 575 3.96 -23.52 -19.19
C GLU A 575 3.62 -22.45 -18.15
N PHE A 576 4.52 -21.50 -17.88
CA PHE A 576 4.26 -20.38 -17.00
C PHE A 576 2.98 -19.61 -17.40
N ALA A 577 2.86 -19.23 -18.67
CA ALA A 577 1.67 -18.56 -19.18
C ALA A 577 0.40 -19.40 -19.01
N ALA A 578 0.50 -20.73 -19.14
CA ALA A 578 -0.62 -21.64 -18.91
C ALA A 578 -0.98 -21.71 -17.41
N GLU A 579 0.00 -21.72 -16.51
CA GLU A 579 -0.24 -21.71 -15.06
C GLU A 579 -0.88 -20.41 -14.60
N VAL A 580 -0.44 -19.27 -15.13
CA VAL A 580 -1.02 -17.95 -14.83
C VAL A 580 -2.51 -17.92 -15.25
N ARG A 581 -2.84 -18.45 -16.43
CA ARG A 581 -4.27 -18.56 -16.85
C ARG A 581 -5.08 -19.49 -15.93
N ARG A 582 -4.53 -20.65 -15.53
CA ARG A 582 -5.18 -21.52 -14.54
C ARG A 582 -5.40 -20.85 -13.19
N ALA A 583 -4.45 -20.00 -12.76
CA ALA A 583 -4.61 -19.20 -11.56
C ALA A 583 -5.77 -18.21 -11.68
N GLU A 584 -5.92 -17.56 -12.82
CA GLU A 584 -7.05 -16.64 -13.07
C GLU A 584 -8.40 -17.36 -13.02
N GLU A 585 -8.53 -18.49 -13.72
CA GLU A 585 -9.74 -19.33 -13.70
C GLU A 585 -10.10 -19.77 -12.26
N GLU A 586 -9.10 -20.12 -11.46
CA GLU A 586 -9.32 -20.49 -10.06
C GLU A 586 -9.74 -19.29 -9.21
N ILE A 587 -9.17 -18.10 -9.41
CA ILE A 587 -9.57 -16.87 -8.72
C ILE A 587 -11.03 -16.53 -9.02
N GLU A 588 -11.43 -16.61 -10.30
CA GLU A 588 -12.82 -16.38 -10.72
C GLU A 588 -13.78 -17.40 -10.10
N ARG A 589 -13.39 -18.68 -10.08
CA ARG A 589 -14.16 -19.73 -9.41
C ARG A 589 -14.35 -19.46 -7.91
N ARG A 590 -13.28 -19.01 -7.23
CA ARG A 590 -13.32 -18.66 -5.80
C ARG A 590 -14.21 -17.44 -5.55
N ASN A 591 -14.19 -16.46 -6.43
CA ASN A 591 -15.04 -15.27 -6.31
C ASN A 591 -16.52 -15.57 -6.54
N ALA A 592 -16.85 -16.64 -7.26
CA ALA A 592 -18.21 -17.13 -7.45
C ALA A 592 -18.74 -17.99 -6.28
N ASP A 593 -17.88 -18.39 -5.34
CA ASP A 593 -18.26 -19.25 -4.20
C ASP A 593 -18.80 -18.42 -3.03
N PRO A 594 -20.12 -18.48 -2.73
CA PRO A 594 -20.73 -17.69 -1.64
C PRO A 594 -20.26 -18.11 -0.24
N ALA A 595 -19.63 -19.27 -0.08
CA ALA A 595 -19.06 -19.70 1.19
C ALA A 595 -17.79 -18.93 1.55
N ARG A 596 -17.11 -18.32 0.57
CA ARG A 596 -15.90 -17.53 0.75
C ARG A 596 -16.23 -16.06 1.07
N ARG A 597 -16.63 -15.84 2.32
CA ARG A 597 -17.19 -14.55 2.78
C ARG A 597 -16.20 -13.40 2.74
N ASN A 598 -14.91 -13.67 2.93
CA ASN A 598 -13.89 -12.62 2.96
C ASN A 598 -13.58 -12.08 1.54
N ARG A 599 -13.96 -12.80 0.48
CA ARG A 599 -13.76 -12.36 -0.90
C ARG A 599 -14.73 -11.27 -1.35
N CYS A 600 -16.01 -11.48 -1.08
CA CYS A 600 -17.07 -10.59 -1.54
C CYS A 600 -17.73 -9.82 -0.41
N GLY A 601 -17.43 -10.13 0.84
CA GLY A 601 -18.05 -9.56 2.02
C GLY A 601 -19.56 -9.75 2.00
N ALA A 602 -20.31 -8.77 2.48
CA ALA A 602 -21.77 -8.74 2.38
C ALA A 602 -22.21 -8.19 1.01
N GLY A 603 -21.63 -8.66 -0.07
CA GLY A 603 -21.96 -8.26 -1.44
C GLY A 603 -21.25 -6.99 -1.91
N VAL A 604 -20.13 -6.61 -1.28
CA VAL A 604 -19.40 -5.38 -1.61
C VAL A 604 -18.60 -5.56 -2.90
N LEU A 605 -17.42 -6.16 -2.83
CA LEU A 605 -16.57 -6.36 -4.00
C LEU A 605 -15.94 -7.74 -3.99
N PRO A 606 -15.87 -8.46 -5.13
CA PRO A 606 -14.98 -9.60 -5.25
C PRO A 606 -13.52 -9.15 -5.11
N TYR A 607 -12.67 -10.00 -4.56
CA TYR A 607 -11.24 -9.75 -4.52
C TYR A 607 -10.61 -10.16 -5.87
N GLU A 608 -10.18 -9.19 -6.66
CA GLU A 608 -9.63 -9.41 -8.00
C GLU A 608 -8.21 -8.84 -8.17
N LEU A 609 -7.62 -8.24 -7.13
CA LEU A 609 -6.30 -7.60 -7.20
C LEU A 609 -5.15 -8.54 -7.59
N MET A 610 -5.38 -9.86 -7.46
CA MET A 610 -4.46 -10.91 -7.92
C MET A 610 -4.91 -11.60 -9.21
N ALA A 611 -6.02 -11.18 -9.82
CA ALA A 611 -6.42 -11.69 -11.13
C ALA A 611 -5.44 -11.15 -12.20
N PRO A 612 -4.73 -12.04 -12.96
CA PRO A 612 -3.59 -11.63 -13.77
C PRO A 612 -3.90 -10.67 -14.91
N SER A 613 -5.02 -10.84 -15.58
CA SER A 613 -5.36 -10.04 -16.77
C SER A 613 -6.22 -8.82 -16.46
N SER A 614 -6.06 -7.77 -17.27
CA SER A 614 -6.90 -6.58 -17.24
C SER A 614 -6.96 -5.89 -18.60
N GLY A 615 -7.80 -4.88 -18.73
CA GLY A 615 -7.81 -3.89 -19.79
C GLY A 615 -7.29 -2.54 -19.28
N PRO A 616 -7.20 -1.54 -20.18
CA PRO A 616 -6.80 -0.19 -19.78
C PRO A 616 -7.84 0.49 -18.88
N GLY A 617 -7.37 1.41 -18.04
CA GLY A 617 -8.21 2.16 -17.09
C GLY A 617 -8.19 1.59 -15.67
N ILE A 618 -9.15 2.00 -14.83
CA ILE A 618 -9.26 1.56 -13.44
C ILE A 618 -10.16 0.32 -13.38
N THR A 619 -9.60 -0.83 -13.09
CA THR A 619 -10.31 -2.12 -13.16
C THR A 619 -10.30 -2.91 -11.84
N ALA A 620 -9.46 -2.54 -10.87
CA ALA A 620 -9.21 -3.28 -9.63
C ALA A 620 -8.71 -4.72 -9.85
N ARG A 621 -8.15 -5.02 -11.04
CA ARG A 621 -7.56 -6.31 -11.41
C ARG A 621 -6.37 -6.09 -12.34
N GLY A 622 -5.66 -7.13 -12.66
CA GLY A 622 -4.48 -7.08 -13.52
C GLY A 622 -3.18 -7.09 -12.73
N VAL A 623 -2.27 -7.96 -13.13
CA VAL A 623 -0.93 -8.08 -12.56
C VAL A 623 0.09 -7.79 -13.65
N PRO A 624 0.54 -6.53 -13.82
CA PRO A 624 1.62 -6.21 -14.75
C PRO A 624 2.90 -6.98 -14.43
N ASN A 625 3.73 -7.22 -15.44
CA ASN A 625 5.03 -7.86 -15.26
C ASN A 625 5.96 -7.05 -14.36
N SER A 626 5.83 -5.72 -14.32
CA SER A 626 6.74 -4.82 -13.60
C SER A 626 5.98 -3.70 -12.88
N VAL A 627 6.75 -2.93 -12.12
CA VAL A 627 6.27 -1.71 -11.45
C VAL A 627 6.18 -0.59 -12.49
N THR A 628 4.99 -0.39 -13.04
CA THR A 628 4.77 0.52 -14.17
C THR A 628 4.15 1.87 -13.77
N ILE A 629 3.68 1.99 -12.51
CA ILE A 629 3.03 3.21 -12.03
C ILE A 629 3.20 3.38 -10.51
#